data_38ce2e4460e1356962f5e7ced20d11f1
#
_entry.id   38ce2e4460e1356962f5e7ced20d11f1
#
_cell.length_a   1.000
_cell.length_b   1.000
_cell.length_c   1.000
_cell.angle_alpha   90.00
_cell.angle_beta   90.00
_cell.angle_gamma   90.00
#
_symmetry.space_group_name_H-M   'P 1'
#
loop_
_entity.id
_entity.type
_entity.pdbx_description
1 polymer ?
#
loop_
_entity_poly.entity_id
_entity_poly.type
_entity_poly.pdbx_seq_one_letter_code
_entity_poly.pdbx_strand_id
1 'polypeptide(L)'
;MANTAWSIRVGVDLDTSDIQQQLNKATQGAKIDLDASSAKSGLDYLITKFDVTYQMANKIYQMSKEAIGAMVEQVYTIDKALTEFKKVSDLRGSGLDDYVKQLGESGQAVARTTSDMIDAATMFRKSGFTDKEAADLATIASMYQNIADTEVSASDAAASIVSQIQAWGRGAIEPMHIIDAYNETANNFAVGTNDLSQALEISAAGMATYGNTFEQTIG
;
A
#
# COMPACT_ATOMS: atom_id res chain seq x y z
N MET A 1 8.56 4.77 28.60
CA MET A 1 7.66 5.00 27.45
C MET A 1 7.89 3.83 26.50
N ALA A 2 6.91 2.94 26.41
CA ALA A 2 7.03 1.71 25.64
C ALA A 2 7.05 2.03 24.14
N ASN A 3 8.11 1.61 23.50
CA ASN A 3 8.28 1.66 22.05
C ASN A 3 7.36 0.57 21.49
N THR A 4 6.18 0.95 20.97
CA THR A 4 5.24 0.00 20.37
C THR A 4 5.78 -0.40 19.01
N ALA A 5 6.63 -1.42 19.03
CA ALA A 5 7.07 -2.09 17.82
C ALA A 5 5.87 -2.85 17.23
N TRP A 6 5.74 -2.83 15.94
CA TRP A 6 4.90 -3.71 15.17
C TRP A 6 5.19 -5.15 15.55
N SER A 7 4.17 -5.89 15.96
CA SER A 7 4.31 -7.33 16.12
C SER A 7 3.20 -8.03 15.35
N ILE A 8 3.56 -8.71 14.27
CA ILE A 8 2.75 -9.82 13.77
C ILE A 8 3.05 -10.98 14.71
N ARG A 9 2.25 -11.14 15.76
CA ARG A 9 2.39 -12.26 16.69
C ARG A 9 1.90 -13.54 16.02
N VAL A 10 2.85 -14.29 15.47
CA VAL A 10 2.66 -15.73 15.31
C VAL A 10 3.31 -16.36 16.52
N GLY A 11 2.49 -16.85 17.45
CA GLY A 11 2.95 -17.27 18.77
C GLY A 11 3.95 -18.42 18.72
N VAL A 12 5.22 -18.09 18.79
CA VAL A 12 6.31 -19.01 19.13
C VAL A 12 7.33 -18.19 19.91
N ASP A 13 7.60 -18.64 21.13
CA ASP A 13 8.63 -18.09 22.02
C ASP A 13 10.01 -18.43 21.45
N LEU A 14 10.78 -17.43 21.04
CA LEU A 14 12.05 -17.62 20.34
C LEU A 14 13.23 -17.13 21.17
N ASP A 15 14.15 -18.04 21.41
CA ASP A 15 15.49 -17.68 21.84
C ASP A 15 16.29 -17.08 20.68
N THR A 16 16.32 -15.74 20.63
CA THR A 16 16.99 -14.97 19.57
C THR A 16 18.50 -15.14 19.57
N SER A 17 19.09 -15.72 20.62
CA SER A 17 20.54 -15.94 20.73
C SER A 17 21.04 -17.00 19.74
N ASP A 18 20.22 -18.01 19.45
CA ASP A 18 20.56 -19.08 18.51
C ASP A 18 20.48 -18.60 17.06
N ILE A 19 19.56 -17.70 16.75
CA ILE A 19 19.44 -17.05 15.43
C ILE A 19 20.65 -16.19 15.12
N GLN A 20 21.13 -15.40 16.08
CA GLN A 20 22.32 -14.58 15.93
C GLN A 20 23.59 -15.43 15.76
N GLN A 21 23.71 -16.55 16.47
CA GLN A 21 24.85 -17.47 16.30
C GLN A 21 24.84 -18.14 14.92
N GLN A 22 23.69 -18.60 14.45
CA GLN A 22 23.56 -19.21 13.12
C GLN A 22 23.80 -18.19 12.01
N LEU A 23 23.32 -16.96 12.17
CA LEU A 23 23.58 -15.86 11.24
C LEU A 23 25.08 -15.51 11.17
N ASN A 24 25.76 -15.43 12.31
CA ASN A 24 27.17 -15.16 12.38
C ASN A 24 28.00 -16.29 11.71
N LYS A 25 27.57 -17.54 11.83
CA LYS A 25 28.23 -18.69 11.14
C LYS A 25 28.05 -18.63 9.62
N ALA A 26 26.90 -18.20 9.13
CA ALA A 26 26.65 -18.11 7.69
C ALA A 26 27.38 -16.94 7.02
N THR A 27 27.49 -15.81 7.73
CA THR A 27 28.23 -14.66 7.20
C THR A 27 29.74 -14.87 7.18
N GLN A 28 30.28 -15.81 7.96
CA GLN A 28 31.71 -16.16 7.94
C GLN A 28 32.13 -17.05 6.74
N GLY A 29 31.20 -17.74 6.08
CA GLY A 29 31.49 -18.65 4.96
C GLY A 29 31.26 -18.07 3.57
N ALA A 30 30.53 -16.98 3.44
CA ALA A 30 30.26 -16.34 2.16
C ALA A 30 31.19 -15.14 2.00
N LYS A 31 32.06 -15.19 0.98
CA LYS A 31 32.70 -13.97 0.44
C LYS A 31 31.61 -13.13 -0.21
N ILE A 32 30.86 -12.43 0.60
CA ILE A 32 29.84 -11.47 0.17
C ILE A 32 30.46 -10.10 0.42
N ASP A 33 30.86 -9.46 -0.67
CA ASP A 33 31.38 -8.08 -0.68
C ASP A 33 30.24 -7.07 -0.52
N LEU A 34 29.37 -7.36 0.44
CA LEU A 34 28.45 -6.40 1.05
C LEU A 34 29.09 -6.02 2.38
N ASP A 35 29.08 -4.77 2.65
CA ASP A 35 29.22 -4.31 4.01
C ASP A 35 28.31 -5.19 4.91
N ALA A 36 28.94 -6.16 5.59
CA ALA A 36 28.24 -7.12 6.43
C ALA A 36 27.42 -6.45 7.53
N SER A 37 27.73 -5.17 7.80
CA SER A 37 26.99 -4.30 8.71
C SER A 37 25.61 -3.95 8.14
N SER A 38 25.49 -3.71 6.83
CA SER A 38 24.23 -3.33 6.19
C SER A 38 23.25 -4.50 6.10
N ALA A 39 23.76 -5.70 5.76
CA ALA A 39 22.91 -6.91 5.72
C ALA A 39 22.47 -7.34 7.14
N LYS A 40 23.37 -7.22 8.14
CA LYS A 40 23.08 -7.49 9.53
C LYS A 40 22.06 -6.47 10.08
N SER A 41 22.27 -5.18 9.81
CA SER A 41 21.34 -4.11 10.21
C SER A 41 19.97 -4.28 9.56
N GLY A 42 19.91 -4.75 8.30
CA GLY A 42 18.67 -5.04 7.61
C GLY A 42 17.90 -6.20 8.24
N LEU A 43 18.61 -7.28 8.59
CA LEU A 43 18.02 -8.44 9.22
C LEU A 43 17.61 -8.15 10.68
N ASP A 44 18.42 -7.43 11.44
CA ASP A 44 18.08 -6.97 12.79
C ASP A 44 16.85 -6.04 12.75
N TYR A 45 16.74 -5.21 11.70
CA TYR A 45 15.57 -4.37 11.46
C TYR A 45 14.31 -5.22 11.20
N LEU A 46 14.40 -6.25 10.34
CA LEU A 46 13.29 -7.17 10.06
C LEU A 46 12.85 -7.91 11.32
N ILE A 47 13.80 -8.45 12.08
CA ILE A 47 13.52 -9.17 13.33
C ILE A 47 12.85 -8.23 14.33
N THR A 48 13.35 -7.01 14.50
CA THR A 48 12.84 -6.03 15.46
C THR A 48 11.47 -5.47 15.06
N LYS A 49 11.25 -5.26 13.76
CA LYS A 49 9.99 -4.67 13.26
C LYS A 49 8.85 -5.68 13.14
N PHE A 50 9.15 -6.94 12.80
CA PHE A 50 8.14 -7.93 12.44
C PHE A 50 8.04 -9.10 13.41
N ASP A 51 8.80 -9.10 14.51
CA ASP A 51 8.83 -10.23 15.46
C ASP A 51 8.91 -11.58 14.69
N VAL A 52 9.93 -11.66 13.81
CA VAL A 52 10.07 -12.74 12.82
C VAL A 52 10.22 -14.08 13.51
N THR A 53 9.34 -15.03 13.25
CA THR A 53 9.38 -16.36 13.81
C THR A 53 10.64 -17.13 13.38
N TYR A 54 11.06 -18.11 14.20
CA TYR A 54 12.20 -18.99 13.89
C TYR A 54 12.13 -19.62 12.49
N GLN A 55 10.93 -20.01 12.05
CA GLN A 55 10.73 -20.57 10.72
C GLN A 55 10.92 -19.54 9.60
N MET A 56 10.49 -18.29 9.81
CA MET A 56 10.76 -17.20 8.89
C MET A 56 12.23 -16.81 8.89
N ALA A 57 12.86 -16.73 10.06
CA ALA A 57 14.29 -16.47 10.17
C ALA A 57 15.13 -17.55 9.48
N ASN A 58 14.78 -18.82 9.60
CA ASN A 58 15.43 -19.91 8.86
C ASN A 58 15.18 -19.83 7.35
N LYS A 59 13.98 -19.43 6.91
CA LYS A 59 13.71 -19.18 5.49
C LYS A 59 14.52 -18.02 4.95
N ILE A 60 14.59 -16.91 5.69
CA ILE A 60 15.40 -15.73 5.35
C ILE A 60 16.89 -16.14 5.26
N TYR A 61 17.37 -16.94 6.21
CA TYR A 61 18.73 -17.47 6.22
C TYR A 61 19.08 -18.28 4.98
N GLN A 62 18.15 -19.05 4.45
CA GLN A 62 18.33 -19.87 3.24
C GLN A 62 18.14 -19.08 1.93
N MET A 63 17.69 -17.83 2.02
CA MET A 63 17.48 -16.96 0.87
C MET A 63 18.79 -16.38 0.33
N SER A 64 18.80 -16.06 -0.97
CA SER A 64 19.90 -15.32 -1.57
C SER A 64 19.97 -13.90 -1.02
N LYS A 65 21.15 -13.28 -1.07
CA LYS A 65 21.40 -11.89 -0.72
C LYS A 65 20.38 -10.92 -1.34
N GLU A 66 20.02 -11.16 -2.60
CA GLU A 66 19.08 -10.34 -3.35
C GLU A 66 17.67 -10.43 -2.75
N ALA A 67 17.25 -11.63 -2.33
CA ALA A 67 15.96 -11.80 -1.68
C ALA A 67 15.91 -11.10 -0.31
N ILE A 68 16.99 -11.13 0.47
CA ILE A 68 17.08 -10.40 1.74
C ILE A 68 17.03 -8.88 1.49
N GLY A 69 17.77 -8.40 0.49
CA GLY A 69 17.76 -6.98 0.09
C GLY A 69 16.36 -6.52 -0.31
N ALA A 70 15.67 -7.29 -1.15
CA ALA A 70 14.30 -6.99 -1.57
C ALA A 70 13.31 -6.97 -0.39
N MET A 71 13.44 -7.89 0.57
CA MET A 71 12.61 -7.90 1.78
C MET A 71 12.86 -6.68 2.66
N VAL A 72 14.12 -6.27 2.85
CA VAL A 72 14.47 -5.07 3.63
C VAL A 72 13.89 -3.83 2.98
N GLU A 73 14.01 -3.70 1.67
CA GLU A 73 13.47 -2.58 0.91
C GLU A 73 11.94 -2.52 1.03
N GLN A 74 11.27 -3.66 0.91
CA GLN A 74 9.82 -3.74 1.07
C GLN A 74 9.36 -3.31 2.46
N VAL A 75 10.08 -3.71 3.50
CA VAL A 75 9.81 -3.28 4.88
C VAL A 75 10.03 -1.78 5.03
N TYR A 76 11.12 -1.25 4.50
CA TYR A 76 11.41 0.18 4.53
C TYR A 76 10.31 0.98 3.81
N THR A 77 9.84 0.50 2.67
CA THR A 77 8.75 1.13 1.90
C THR A 77 7.46 1.15 2.69
N ILE A 78 7.09 0.05 3.34
CA ILE A 78 5.91 -0.01 4.21
C ILE A 78 6.06 0.94 5.40
N ASP A 79 7.22 0.99 6.07
CA ASP A 79 7.44 1.87 7.22
C ASP A 79 7.36 3.36 6.83
N LYS A 80 7.84 3.70 5.64
CA LYS A 80 7.71 5.04 5.06
C LYS A 80 6.24 5.39 4.80
N ALA A 81 5.49 4.52 4.12
CA ALA A 81 4.07 4.71 3.85
C ALA A 81 3.27 4.87 5.15
N LEU A 82 3.56 4.05 6.17
CA LEU A 82 2.94 4.15 7.48
C LEU A 82 3.28 5.44 8.23
N THR A 83 4.47 5.96 8.04
CA THR A 83 4.85 7.24 8.63
C THR A 83 3.94 8.36 8.11
N GLU A 84 3.63 8.36 6.82
CA GLU A 84 2.69 9.31 6.22
C GLU A 84 1.24 9.06 6.66
N PHE A 85 0.80 7.79 6.70
CA PHE A 85 -0.53 7.42 7.16
C PHE A 85 -0.81 7.86 8.60
N LYS A 86 0.17 7.68 9.50
CA LYS A 86 0.06 8.09 10.91
C LYS A 86 -0.12 9.60 11.12
N LYS A 87 0.16 10.43 10.12
CA LYS A 87 -0.09 11.88 10.18
C LYS A 87 -1.57 12.22 10.00
N VAL A 88 -2.33 11.33 9.39
CA VAL A 88 -3.74 11.56 9.00
C VAL A 88 -4.73 10.59 9.63
N SER A 89 -4.25 9.58 10.34
CA SER A 89 -5.06 8.59 11.06
C SER A 89 -4.71 8.58 12.54
N ASP A 90 -5.71 8.32 13.38
CA ASP A 90 -5.55 8.18 14.83
C ASP A 90 -5.28 6.74 15.26
N LEU A 91 -5.25 5.78 14.32
CA LEU A 91 -4.97 4.39 14.61
C LEU A 91 -3.58 4.20 15.22
N ARG A 92 -3.50 3.43 16.31
CA ARG A 92 -2.26 3.13 17.04
C ARG A 92 -2.29 1.71 17.58
N GLY A 93 -1.11 1.15 17.85
CA GLY A 93 -0.97 -0.19 18.45
C GLY A 93 -1.68 -1.26 17.61
N SER A 94 -2.36 -2.20 18.29
CA SER A 94 -3.04 -3.31 17.61
C SER A 94 -4.08 -2.88 16.56
N GLY A 95 -4.75 -1.76 16.74
CA GLY A 95 -5.70 -1.25 15.75
C GLY A 95 -5.02 -0.84 14.44
N LEU A 96 -3.81 -0.28 14.51
CA LEU A 96 -3.01 0.00 13.33
C LEU A 96 -2.48 -1.30 12.69
N ASP A 97 -2.05 -2.26 13.51
CA ASP A 97 -1.53 -3.54 13.03
C ASP A 97 -2.62 -4.33 12.27
N ASP A 98 -3.83 -4.38 12.82
CA ASP A 98 -4.99 -5.02 12.20
C ASP A 98 -5.37 -4.32 10.88
N TYR A 99 -5.32 -2.99 10.86
CA TYR A 99 -5.61 -2.20 9.67
C TYR A 99 -4.61 -2.47 8.54
N VAL A 100 -3.33 -2.50 8.85
CA VAL A 100 -2.29 -2.81 7.85
C VAL A 100 -2.38 -4.25 7.36
N LYS A 101 -2.72 -5.19 8.24
CA LYS A 101 -2.99 -6.57 7.84
C LYS A 101 -4.16 -6.63 6.86
N GLN A 102 -5.27 -5.96 7.15
CA GLN A 102 -6.41 -5.86 6.26
C GLN A 102 -6.01 -5.27 4.89
N LEU A 103 -5.26 -4.17 4.87
CA LEU A 103 -4.76 -3.58 3.63
C LEU A 103 -3.85 -4.54 2.85
N GLY A 104 -2.99 -5.29 3.54
CA GLY A 104 -2.13 -6.30 2.91
C GLY A 104 -2.93 -7.44 2.29
N GLU A 105 -3.94 -7.96 2.98
CA GLU A 105 -4.84 -9.00 2.46
C GLU A 105 -5.64 -8.50 1.25
N SER A 106 -6.19 -7.29 1.32
CA SER A 106 -6.88 -6.66 0.19
C SER A 106 -5.94 -6.40 -0.99
N GLY A 107 -4.71 -5.94 -0.73
CA GLY A 107 -3.69 -5.73 -1.75
C GLY A 107 -3.34 -7.01 -2.49
N GLN A 108 -3.17 -8.13 -1.78
CA GLN A 108 -2.94 -9.44 -2.42
C GLN A 108 -4.08 -9.83 -3.37
N ALA A 109 -5.32 -9.58 -2.99
CA ALA A 109 -6.50 -9.91 -3.81
C ALA A 109 -6.52 -9.12 -5.14
N VAL A 110 -5.93 -7.94 -5.18
CA VAL A 110 -5.86 -7.06 -6.35
C VAL A 110 -4.47 -6.93 -6.95
N ALA A 111 -3.54 -7.83 -6.58
CA ALA A 111 -2.14 -7.87 -7.04
C ALA A 111 -1.37 -6.55 -6.79
N ARG A 112 -1.56 -5.94 -5.62
CA ARG A 112 -0.88 -4.71 -5.18
C ARG A 112 -0.12 -4.93 -3.88
N THR A 113 0.91 -4.13 -3.68
CA THR A 113 1.72 -4.19 -2.46
C THR A 113 0.99 -3.56 -1.27
N THR A 114 1.35 -3.96 -0.07
CA THR A 114 0.82 -3.34 1.15
C THR A 114 1.15 -1.85 1.22
N SER A 115 2.31 -1.42 0.72
CA SER A 115 2.68 0.00 0.66
C SER A 115 1.76 0.79 -0.26
N ASP A 116 1.44 0.27 -1.45
CA ASP A 116 0.50 0.93 -2.37
C ASP A 116 -0.87 1.10 -1.73
N MET A 117 -1.36 0.07 -1.04
CA MET A 117 -2.62 0.13 -0.31
C MET A 117 -2.61 1.20 0.80
N ILE A 118 -1.49 1.32 1.54
CA ILE A 118 -1.34 2.35 2.58
C ILE A 118 -1.27 3.75 1.96
N ASP A 119 -0.58 3.92 0.82
CA ASP A 119 -0.47 5.21 0.13
C ASP A 119 -1.83 5.66 -0.42
N ALA A 120 -2.59 4.76 -1.04
CA ALA A 120 -3.96 5.04 -1.47
C ALA A 120 -4.87 5.40 -0.28
N ALA A 121 -4.85 4.61 0.78
CA ALA A 121 -5.62 4.87 1.99
C ALA A 121 -5.23 6.22 2.64
N THR A 122 -3.94 6.58 2.60
CA THR A 122 -3.45 7.88 3.09
C THR A 122 -4.08 9.05 2.32
N MET A 123 -4.23 8.93 1.01
CA MET A 123 -4.86 9.95 0.17
C MET A 123 -6.35 10.09 0.52
N PHE A 124 -7.08 8.99 0.68
CA PHE A 124 -8.48 9.04 1.11
C PHE A 124 -8.64 9.63 2.51
N ARG A 125 -7.74 9.30 3.45
CA ARG A 125 -7.72 9.93 4.79
C ARG A 125 -7.49 11.43 4.72
N LYS A 126 -6.54 11.91 3.92
CA LYS A 126 -6.31 13.34 3.66
C LYS A 126 -7.55 14.04 3.11
N SER A 127 -8.36 13.31 2.35
CA SER A 127 -9.61 13.81 1.76
C SER A 127 -10.82 13.68 2.70
N GLY A 128 -10.58 13.32 3.97
CA GLY A 128 -11.59 13.31 5.03
C GLY A 128 -12.48 12.07 5.07
N PHE A 129 -12.07 10.95 4.47
CA PHE A 129 -12.72 9.65 4.65
C PHE A 129 -12.27 9.01 5.97
N THR A 130 -13.11 8.17 6.56
CA THR A 130 -12.76 7.36 7.74
C THR A 130 -11.71 6.30 7.39
N ASP A 131 -11.03 5.72 8.40
CA ASP A 131 -10.05 4.65 8.14
C ASP A 131 -10.69 3.45 7.42
N LYS A 132 -11.92 3.09 7.78
CA LYS A 132 -12.65 2.00 7.12
C LYS A 132 -12.96 2.33 5.65
N GLU A 133 -13.54 3.50 5.39
CA GLU A 133 -13.83 3.93 4.01
C GLU A 133 -12.55 4.01 3.18
N ALA A 134 -11.44 4.50 3.78
CA ALA A 134 -10.16 4.61 3.11
C ALA A 134 -9.58 3.24 2.72
N ALA A 135 -9.78 2.20 3.53
CA ALA A 135 -9.36 0.84 3.18
C ALA A 135 -10.19 0.27 2.02
N ASP A 136 -11.51 0.45 2.07
CA ASP A 136 -12.41 -0.02 1.01
C ASP A 136 -12.11 0.71 -0.32
N LEU A 137 -11.94 2.03 -0.27
CA LEU A 137 -11.61 2.86 -1.44
C LEU A 137 -10.20 2.61 -1.98
N ALA A 138 -9.23 2.27 -1.13
CA ALA A 138 -7.89 1.88 -1.56
C ALA A 138 -7.92 0.63 -2.44
N THR A 139 -8.81 -0.32 -2.15
CA THR A 139 -9.03 -1.49 -3.00
C THR A 139 -9.56 -1.10 -4.38
N ILE A 140 -10.53 -0.18 -4.44
CA ILE A 140 -11.09 0.31 -5.70
C ILE A 140 -10.03 1.10 -6.50
N ALA A 141 -9.23 1.96 -5.86
CA ALA A 141 -8.13 2.65 -6.51
C ALA A 141 -7.08 1.68 -7.10
N SER A 142 -6.83 0.58 -6.41
CA SER A 142 -5.95 -0.48 -6.88
C SER A 142 -6.51 -1.22 -8.10
N MET A 143 -7.82 -1.41 -8.16
CA MET A 143 -8.48 -1.95 -9.36
C MET A 143 -8.36 -0.98 -10.54
N TYR A 144 -8.49 0.33 -10.30
CA TYR A 144 -8.21 1.34 -11.35
C TYR A 144 -6.78 1.23 -11.87
N GLN A 145 -5.77 1.13 -10.99
CA GLN A 145 -4.40 0.92 -11.42
C GLN A 145 -4.21 -0.33 -12.32
N ASN A 146 -5.04 -1.37 -12.14
CA ASN A 146 -4.95 -2.61 -12.91
C ASN A 146 -5.56 -2.50 -14.31
N ILE A 147 -6.53 -1.61 -14.50
CA ILE A 147 -7.17 -1.37 -15.81
C ILE A 147 -6.57 -0.18 -16.55
N ALA A 148 -5.70 0.60 -15.89
CA ALA A 148 -5.07 1.76 -16.48
C ALA A 148 -4.15 1.35 -17.66
N ASP A 149 -4.24 2.10 -18.75
CA ASP A 149 -3.44 1.89 -19.97
C ASP A 149 -1.98 2.33 -19.82
N THR A 150 -1.69 3.13 -18.80
CA THR A 150 -0.34 3.55 -18.40
C THR A 150 -0.14 3.32 -16.92
N GLU A 151 1.11 3.34 -16.44
CA GLU A 151 1.41 3.20 -15.02
C GLU A 151 0.85 4.41 -14.23
N VAL A 152 -0.02 4.13 -13.28
CA VAL A 152 -0.63 5.11 -12.37
C VAL A 152 -0.21 4.79 -10.95
N SER A 153 0.29 5.79 -10.21
CA SER A 153 0.64 5.59 -8.80
C SER A 153 -0.61 5.35 -7.94
N ALA A 154 -0.44 4.70 -6.77
CA ALA A 154 -1.54 4.47 -5.84
C ALA A 154 -2.18 5.79 -5.36
N SER A 155 -1.36 6.83 -5.16
CA SER A 155 -1.84 8.17 -4.78
C SER A 155 -2.63 8.85 -5.89
N ASP A 156 -2.19 8.74 -7.14
CA ASP A 156 -2.89 9.37 -8.29
C ASP A 156 -4.20 8.64 -8.57
N ALA A 157 -4.21 7.32 -8.51
CA ALA A 157 -5.43 6.52 -8.62
C ALA A 157 -6.47 6.91 -7.55
N ALA A 158 -6.02 7.09 -6.32
CA ALA A 158 -6.87 7.54 -5.22
C ALA A 158 -7.34 9.00 -5.44
N ALA A 159 -6.45 9.90 -5.90
CA ALA A 159 -6.79 11.29 -6.16
C ALA A 159 -7.86 11.43 -7.25
N SER A 160 -7.77 10.64 -8.31
CA SER A 160 -8.78 10.57 -9.36
C SER A 160 -10.16 10.25 -8.78
N ILE A 161 -10.27 9.17 -8.02
CA ILE A 161 -11.54 8.75 -7.41
C ILE A 161 -12.06 9.81 -6.42
N VAL A 162 -11.17 10.38 -5.58
CA VAL A 162 -11.51 11.47 -4.65
C VAL A 162 -12.10 12.66 -5.39
N SER A 163 -11.48 13.07 -6.51
CA SER A 163 -11.93 14.20 -7.32
C SER A 163 -13.38 14.02 -7.77
N GLN A 164 -13.73 12.83 -8.28
CA GLN A 164 -15.08 12.51 -8.72
C GLN A 164 -16.09 12.51 -7.55
N ILE A 165 -15.74 11.82 -6.44
CA ILE A 165 -16.61 11.77 -5.27
C ILE A 165 -16.84 13.15 -4.67
N GLN A 166 -15.83 14.03 -4.68
CA GLN A 166 -15.98 15.39 -4.15
C GLN A 166 -16.79 16.29 -5.07
N ALA A 167 -16.66 16.13 -6.39
CA ALA A 167 -17.38 16.95 -7.37
C ALA A 167 -18.90 16.71 -7.31
N TRP A 168 -19.32 15.46 -7.30
CA TRP A 168 -20.75 15.12 -7.30
C TRP A 168 -21.32 14.80 -5.92
N GLY A 169 -20.48 14.66 -4.91
CA GLY A 169 -20.86 14.42 -3.51
C GLY A 169 -20.79 12.96 -3.10
N ARG A 170 -20.47 12.74 -1.83
CA ARG A 170 -20.42 11.39 -1.23
C ARG A 170 -21.82 10.76 -1.27
N GLY A 171 -21.90 9.56 -1.83
CA GLY A 171 -23.16 8.82 -2.00
C GLY A 171 -23.96 9.19 -3.24
N ALA A 172 -23.55 10.20 -4.01
CA ALA A 172 -24.16 10.53 -5.29
C ALA A 172 -23.59 9.69 -6.45
N ILE A 173 -22.35 9.20 -6.28
CA ILE A 173 -21.69 8.33 -7.24
C ILE A 173 -21.06 7.15 -6.51
N GLU A 174 -21.31 5.95 -7.00
CA GLU A 174 -20.69 4.75 -6.47
C GLU A 174 -19.22 4.67 -6.92
N PRO A 175 -18.24 4.54 -6.01
CA PRO A 175 -16.83 4.58 -6.37
C PRO A 175 -16.41 3.53 -7.41
N MET A 176 -17.00 2.34 -7.35
CA MET A 176 -16.74 1.29 -8.34
C MET A 176 -17.25 1.68 -9.73
N HIS A 177 -18.37 2.38 -9.81
CA HIS A 177 -18.95 2.87 -11.07
C HIS A 177 -18.00 3.86 -11.79
N ILE A 178 -17.19 4.63 -11.03
CA ILE A 178 -16.21 5.54 -11.63
C ILE A 178 -15.21 4.76 -12.50
N ILE A 179 -14.63 3.70 -11.94
CA ILE A 179 -13.63 2.91 -12.67
C ILE A 179 -14.25 2.05 -13.78
N ASP A 180 -15.46 1.57 -13.59
CA ASP A 180 -16.21 0.86 -14.64
C ASP A 180 -16.46 1.79 -15.83
N ALA A 181 -16.87 3.03 -15.59
CA ALA A 181 -17.10 4.02 -16.64
C ALA A 181 -15.80 4.42 -17.36
N TYR A 182 -14.67 4.54 -16.63
CA TYR A 182 -13.37 4.75 -17.25
C TYR A 182 -13.02 3.61 -18.22
N ASN A 183 -13.15 2.39 -17.74
CA ASN A 183 -12.85 1.20 -18.53
C ASN A 183 -13.79 1.05 -19.74
N GLU A 184 -15.08 1.27 -19.55
CA GLU A 184 -16.06 1.18 -20.62
C GLU A 184 -15.83 2.26 -21.70
N THR A 185 -15.57 3.50 -21.29
CA THR A 185 -15.29 4.60 -22.22
C THR A 185 -14.00 4.35 -22.99
N ALA A 186 -12.93 3.93 -22.32
CA ALA A 186 -11.66 3.62 -22.98
C ALA A 186 -11.78 2.45 -23.96
N ASN A 187 -12.60 1.44 -23.66
CA ASN A 187 -12.81 0.30 -24.54
C ASN A 187 -13.65 0.63 -25.80
N ASN A 188 -14.52 1.63 -25.70
CA ASN A 188 -15.42 1.99 -26.80
C ASN A 188 -14.92 3.18 -27.63
N PHE A 189 -14.00 3.97 -27.13
CA PHE A 189 -13.47 5.18 -27.78
C PHE A 189 -11.94 5.17 -27.79
N ALA A 190 -11.34 5.91 -28.69
CA ALA A 190 -9.88 6.01 -28.81
C ALA A 190 -9.30 6.99 -27.78
N VAL A 191 -9.51 6.69 -26.49
CA VAL A 191 -9.02 7.47 -25.35
C VAL A 191 -8.53 6.52 -24.27
N GLY A 192 -7.45 6.86 -23.58
CA GLY A 192 -6.92 6.07 -22.48
C GLY A 192 -7.66 6.32 -21.16
N THR A 193 -7.69 5.33 -20.28
CA THR A 193 -8.28 5.48 -18.93
C THR A 193 -7.58 6.57 -18.13
N ASN A 194 -6.27 6.72 -18.30
CA ASN A 194 -5.48 7.75 -17.62
C ASN A 194 -5.79 9.15 -18.16
N ASP A 195 -5.98 9.29 -19.48
CA ASP A 195 -6.38 10.57 -20.09
C ASP A 195 -7.77 11.01 -19.62
N LEU A 196 -8.72 10.06 -19.53
CA LEU A 196 -10.06 10.29 -18.97
C LEU A 196 -9.96 10.75 -17.51
N SER A 197 -9.18 10.05 -16.69
CA SER A 197 -8.96 10.39 -15.29
C SER A 197 -8.45 11.82 -15.13
N GLN A 198 -7.41 12.20 -15.87
CA GLN A 198 -6.82 13.54 -15.82
C GLN A 198 -7.79 14.62 -16.32
N ALA A 199 -8.51 14.35 -17.40
CA ALA A 199 -9.50 15.29 -17.91
C ALA A 199 -10.62 15.53 -16.89
N LEU A 200 -11.08 14.48 -16.25
CA LEU A 200 -12.14 14.57 -15.24
C LEU A 200 -11.66 15.20 -13.93
N GLU A 201 -10.41 14.98 -13.50
CA GLU A 201 -9.85 15.67 -12.34
C GLU A 201 -9.89 17.20 -12.52
N ILE A 202 -9.66 17.68 -13.72
CA ILE A 202 -9.68 19.11 -14.05
C ILE A 202 -11.12 19.63 -14.21
N SER A 203 -12.01 18.88 -14.83
CA SER A 203 -13.32 19.34 -15.26
C SER A 203 -14.46 19.03 -14.27
N ALA A 204 -14.34 17.99 -13.45
CA ALA A 204 -15.42 17.45 -12.62
C ALA A 204 -16.14 18.51 -11.79
N ALA A 205 -15.40 19.32 -11.03
CA ALA A 205 -16.01 20.34 -10.17
C ALA A 205 -16.79 21.42 -10.98
N GLY A 206 -16.26 21.80 -12.15
CA GLY A 206 -16.94 22.72 -13.06
C GLY A 206 -18.21 22.11 -13.63
N MET A 207 -18.14 20.91 -14.14
CA MET A 207 -19.26 20.22 -14.76
C MET A 207 -20.37 19.93 -13.75
N ALA A 208 -20.04 19.48 -12.55
CA ALA A 208 -20.98 19.29 -11.46
C ALA A 208 -21.66 20.60 -11.04
N THR A 209 -20.92 21.71 -11.01
CA THR A 209 -21.48 23.05 -10.71
C THR A 209 -22.51 23.52 -11.75
N TYR A 210 -22.33 23.15 -13.02
CA TYR A 210 -23.29 23.41 -14.09
C TYR A 210 -24.45 22.41 -14.12
N GLY A 211 -24.49 21.45 -13.20
CA GLY A 211 -25.58 20.48 -13.05
C GLY A 211 -25.48 19.25 -13.95
N ASN A 212 -24.32 19.02 -14.58
CA ASN A 212 -24.09 17.78 -15.31
C ASN A 212 -23.88 16.61 -14.34
N THR A 213 -24.39 15.44 -14.71
CA THR A 213 -24.05 14.20 -14.00
C THR A 213 -22.66 13.71 -14.38
N PHE A 214 -22.16 12.74 -13.64
CA PHE A 214 -20.89 12.07 -13.96
C PHE A 214 -20.94 11.44 -15.38
N GLU A 215 -22.03 10.72 -15.68
CA GLU A 215 -22.25 10.07 -16.98
C GLU A 215 -22.29 11.08 -18.13
N GLN A 216 -22.94 12.23 -17.93
CA GLN A 216 -22.97 13.30 -18.93
C GLN A 216 -21.61 13.99 -19.13
N THR A 217 -20.73 13.83 -18.18
CA THR A 217 -19.39 14.45 -18.23
C THR A 217 -18.38 13.51 -18.88
N ILE A 218 -18.50 12.21 -18.68
CA ILE A 218 -17.55 11.22 -19.20
C ILE A 218 -17.91 10.74 -20.63
N GLY A 219 -19.20 10.69 -20.99
CA GLY A 219 -19.73 10.24 -22.27
C GLY A 219 -20.22 11.36 -23.13
#